data_3e1b572bddd1e8b16bcf1753aed8ae9f
#
_entry.id   3e1b572bddd1e8b16bcf1753aed8ae9f
#
_cell.length_a   1.000
_cell.length_b   1.000
_cell.length_c   1.000
_cell.angle_alpha   90.00
_cell.angle_beta   90.00
_cell.angle_gamma   90.00
#
_symmetry.space_group_name_H-M   'P 1'
#
loop_
_entity.id
_entity.type
_entity.pdbx_description
1 polymer ?
#
loop_
_entity_poly.entity_id
_entity_poly.type
_entity_poly.pdbx_seq_one_letter_code
_entity_poly.pdbx_strand_id
1 'polypeptide(L)'
;MKKTYLSKFICVIVFIPLMLIGCNMEGLPKGEFIKSSKSPDNSYTVNAYVCSGNATTDFSVRCEVVDNENENVRNIYWQYKQEDVEITWEDNEIVVIDNHSLNVKEDCYDWRDEW
;
A
#
# COMPACT_ATOMS: atom_id res chain seq x y z
N MET A 1 15.31 30.03 -28.86
CA MET A 1 15.76 28.74 -28.92
C MET A 1 15.86 28.06 -27.62
N LYS A 2 16.65 28.53 -26.71
CA LYS A 2 16.82 27.86 -25.45
C LYS A 2 15.62 27.86 -24.60
N LYS A 3 14.70 28.73 -24.83
CA LYS A 3 13.50 28.84 -24.04
C LYS A 3 12.65 27.60 -24.09
N THR A 4 12.71 26.88 -25.18
CA THR A 4 11.90 25.70 -25.32
C THR A 4 12.31 24.62 -24.33
N TYR A 5 13.53 24.62 -23.93
CA TYR A 5 13.96 23.61 -22.97
C TYR A 5 13.35 23.85 -21.61
N LEU A 6 13.24 25.11 -21.25
CA LEU A 6 12.69 25.43 -19.95
C LEU A 6 11.24 25.03 -19.86
N SER A 7 10.51 25.21 -20.94
CA SER A 7 9.13 24.80 -20.96
C SER A 7 8.94 23.34 -20.67
N LYS A 8 9.70 22.52 -21.32
CA LYS A 8 9.60 21.09 -21.12
C LYS A 8 9.96 20.70 -19.71
N PHE A 9 10.94 21.35 -19.19
CA PHE A 9 11.39 21.07 -17.85
C PHE A 9 10.29 21.34 -16.84
N ILE A 10 9.62 22.45 -17.01
CA ILE A 10 8.55 22.83 -16.12
C ILE A 10 7.41 21.82 -16.16
N CYS A 11 7.09 21.32 -17.31
CA CYS A 11 6.04 20.32 -17.43
C CYS A 11 6.34 19.08 -16.64
N VAL A 12 7.57 18.64 -16.66
CA VAL A 12 7.95 17.46 -15.91
C VAL A 12 7.81 17.70 -14.42
N ILE A 13 8.18 18.85 -13.95
CA ILE A 13 8.08 19.16 -12.55
C ILE A 13 6.64 19.22 -12.09
N VAL A 14 5.78 19.76 -12.89
CA VAL A 14 4.36 19.85 -12.54
C VAL A 14 3.73 18.47 -12.44
N PHE A 15 4.20 17.55 -13.25
CA PHE A 15 3.65 16.21 -13.26
C PHE A 15 3.97 15.43 -11.98
N ILE A 16 5.15 15.63 -11.43
CA ILE A 16 5.58 14.89 -10.25
C ILE A 16 4.64 15.00 -9.06
N PRO A 17 4.16 16.18 -8.69
CA PRO A 17 3.28 16.28 -7.53
C PRO A 17 2.03 15.44 -7.60
N LEU A 18 1.56 15.16 -8.79
CA LEU A 18 0.36 14.34 -8.92
C LEU A 18 0.58 12.93 -8.46
N MET A 19 1.80 12.47 -8.51
CA MET A 19 2.13 11.12 -8.06
C MET A 19 2.06 10.99 -6.56
N LEU A 20 2.08 12.10 -5.86
CA LEU A 20 2.05 12.08 -4.41
C LEU A 20 0.64 12.06 -3.85
N ILE A 21 -0.35 12.24 -4.71
CA ILE A 21 -1.73 12.18 -4.31
C ILE A 21 -2.10 10.73 -4.31
N GLY A 22 -2.20 10.14 -3.18
CA GLY A 22 -2.52 8.73 -3.10
C GLY A 22 -2.92 8.39 -1.70
N CYS A 23 -2.74 7.15 -1.34
CA CYS A 23 -3.10 6.67 -0.05
C CYS A 23 -2.20 7.27 1.00
N ASN A 24 -2.79 7.81 2.02
CA ASN A 24 -2.04 8.47 3.06
C ASN A 24 -2.14 7.69 4.36
N MET A 25 -1.46 6.56 4.40
CA MET A 25 -1.46 5.69 5.56
C MET A 25 -0.08 5.61 6.19
N GLU A 26 0.49 6.76 6.47
CA GLU A 26 1.76 6.79 7.15
C GLU A 26 1.54 6.84 8.65
N GLY A 27 2.51 6.38 9.39
CA GLY A 27 2.47 6.47 10.85
C GLY A 27 1.59 5.44 11.51
N LEU A 28 1.17 4.40 10.80
CA LEU A 28 0.39 3.34 11.40
C LEU A 28 1.29 2.49 12.31
N PRO A 29 0.68 1.85 13.33
CA PRO A 29 1.46 0.97 14.21
C PRO A 29 2.07 -0.16 13.43
N LYS A 30 3.25 -0.61 13.84
CA LYS A 30 3.92 -1.68 13.15
C LYS A 30 3.20 -3.01 13.31
N GLY A 31 2.85 -3.37 14.51
CA GLY A 31 2.17 -4.62 14.77
C GLY A 31 3.09 -5.82 14.76
N GLU A 32 2.51 -7.00 14.90
CA GLU A 32 3.22 -8.26 14.87
C GLU A 32 3.00 -8.94 13.54
N PHE A 33 4.07 -9.47 12.97
CA PHE A 33 4.02 -10.13 11.66
C PHE A 33 3.11 -11.36 11.71
N ILE A 34 2.23 -11.48 10.73
CA ILE A 34 1.35 -12.64 10.63
C ILE A 34 1.73 -13.52 9.44
N LYS A 35 1.83 -12.94 8.26
CA LYS A 35 2.08 -13.71 7.05
C LYS A 35 2.60 -12.81 5.93
N SER A 36 3.10 -13.46 4.91
CA SER A 36 3.68 -12.79 3.75
C SER A 36 3.21 -13.52 2.51
N SER A 37 3.02 -12.78 1.41
CA SER A 37 2.60 -13.36 0.14
C SER A 37 3.31 -12.63 -0.99
N LYS A 38 3.88 -13.38 -1.92
CA LYS A 38 4.59 -12.82 -3.06
C LYS A 38 3.75 -12.93 -4.32
N SER A 39 3.89 -11.93 -5.19
CA SER A 39 3.24 -11.99 -6.49
C SER A 39 3.77 -13.17 -7.29
N PRO A 40 3.03 -13.65 -8.30
CA PRO A 40 3.47 -14.83 -9.06
C PRO A 40 4.87 -14.73 -9.65
N ASP A 41 5.29 -13.54 -10.05
CA ASP A 41 6.63 -13.34 -10.60
C ASP A 41 7.64 -12.84 -9.57
N ASN A 42 7.25 -12.78 -8.29
CA ASN A 42 8.11 -12.32 -7.20
C ASN A 42 8.51 -10.84 -7.28
N SER A 43 7.80 -10.05 -8.06
CA SER A 43 8.10 -8.62 -8.15
C SER A 43 7.68 -7.87 -6.89
N TYR A 44 6.64 -8.34 -6.22
CA TYR A 44 6.11 -7.68 -5.04
C TYR A 44 5.86 -8.67 -3.92
N THR A 45 5.97 -8.16 -2.70
CA THR A 45 5.67 -8.93 -1.50
C THR A 45 4.70 -8.13 -0.65
N VAL A 46 3.63 -8.78 -0.20
CA VAL A 46 2.71 -8.17 0.75
C VAL A 46 2.95 -8.82 2.10
N ASN A 47 3.22 -8.01 3.10
CA ASN A 47 3.43 -8.47 4.48
C ASN A 47 2.27 -7.99 5.32
N ALA A 48 1.69 -8.90 6.09
CA ALA A 48 0.57 -8.58 6.96
C ALA A 48 1.00 -8.59 8.41
N TYR A 49 0.48 -7.62 9.15
CA TYR A 49 0.77 -7.45 10.57
C TYR A 49 -0.53 -7.25 11.33
N VAL A 50 -0.61 -7.83 12.52
CA VAL A 50 -1.74 -7.57 13.40
C VAL A 50 -1.30 -6.59 14.48
N CYS A 51 -2.11 -5.56 14.68
CA CYS A 51 -1.85 -4.55 15.71
C CYS A 51 -2.85 -4.77 16.83
N SER A 52 -2.36 -5.12 18.00
CA SER A 52 -3.25 -5.29 19.14
C SER A 52 -3.60 -3.92 19.69
N GLY A 53 -4.88 -3.74 19.99
CA GLY A 53 -5.32 -2.52 20.60
C GLY A 53 -5.02 -2.54 22.08
N ASN A 54 -5.31 -1.43 22.71
CA ASN A 54 -5.22 -1.38 24.17
C ASN A 54 -6.58 -1.82 24.74
N ALA A 55 -6.82 -1.53 25.99
CA ALA A 55 -8.03 -1.99 26.65
C ALA A 55 -9.32 -1.50 26.01
N THR A 56 -9.25 -0.43 25.25
CA THR A 56 -10.44 0.19 24.67
C THR A 56 -10.52 0.05 23.15
N THR A 57 -9.56 -0.57 22.51
CA THR A 57 -9.57 -0.71 21.06
C THR A 57 -9.39 -2.17 20.68
N ASP A 58 -9.98 -2.54 19.54
CA ASP A 58 -9.85 -3.89 19.00
C ASP A 58 -8.58 -4.06 18.19
N PHE A 59 -8.34 -5.29 17.78
CA PHE A 59 -7.23 -5.58 16.88
C PHE A 59 -7.46 -4.96 15.52
N SER A 60 -6.40 -4.72 14.82
CA SER A 60 -6.47 -4.29 13.42
C SER A 60 -5.38 -4.99 12.63
N VAL A 61 -5.58 -5.10 11.32
CA VAL A 61 -4.60 -5.69 10.43
C VAL A 61 -4.09 -4.63 9.48
N ARG A 62 -2.78 -4.55 9.37
CA ARG A 62 -2.10 -3.64 8.45
C ARG A 62 -1.29 -4.48 7.47
N CYS A 63 -1.42 -4.19 6.20
CA CYS A 63 -0.59 -4.82 5.18
C CYS A 63 0.26 -3.78 4.48
N GLU A 64 1.48 -4.12 4.21
CA GLU A 64 2.38 -3.29 3.42
C GLU A 64 2.77 -4.05 2.17
N VAL A 65 3.04 -3.34 1.10
CA VAL A 65 3.57 -3.95 -0.12
C VAL A 65 5.00 -3.47 -0.32
N VAL A 66 5.87 -4.41 -0.63
CA VAL A 66 7.28 -4.14 -0.90
C VAL A 66 7.54 -4.37 -2.37
N ASP A 67 8.13 -3.38 -3.03
CA ASP A 67 8.61 -3.56 -4.40
C ASP A 67 9.97 -4.23 -4.28
N ASN A 68 10.04 -5.49 -4.68
CA ASN A 68 11.25 -6.28 -4.45
C ASN A 68 12.46 -5.84 -5.27
N GLU A 69 12.22 -5.03 -6.29
CA GLU A 69 13.30 -4.53 -7.11
C GLU A 69 14.05 -3.38 -6.45
N ASN A 70 13.33 -2.42 -5.89
CA ASN A 70 13.95 -1.25 -5.28
C ASN A 70 13.75 -1.17 -3.77
N GLU A 71 13.06 -2.15 -3.19
CA GLU A 71 12.83 -2.25 -1.75
C GLU A 71 11.97 -1.11 -1.18
N ASN A 72 11.23 -0.43 -2.02
CA ASN A 72 10.27 0.57 -1.56
C ASN A 72 9.10 -0.10 -0.87
N VAL A 73 8.65 0.49 0.23
CA VAL A 73 7.58 -0.07 1.04
C VAL A 73 6.46 0.95 1.16
N ARG A 74 5.24 0.45 1.05
CA ARG A 74 4.07 1.31 1.14
C ARG A 74 2.95 0.55 1.85
N ASN A 75 2.21 1.22 2.75
CA ASN A 75 1.04 0.60 3.35
C ASN A 75 -0.06 0.50 2.29
N ILE A 76 -0.69 -0.65 2.18
CA ILE A 76 -1.68 -0.90 1.14
C ILE A 76 -3.05 -1.28 1.71
N TYR A 77 -3.12 -1.70 2.97
CA TYR A 77 -4.37 -2.19 3.54
C TYR A 77 -4.38 -1.95 5.04
N TRP A 78 -5.50 -1.46 5.55
CA TRP A 78 -5.69 -1.33 7.00
C TRP A 78 -7.16 -1.52 7.34
N GLN A 79 -7.44 -2.53 8.17
CA GLN A 79 -8.79 -2.87 8.57
C GLN A 79 -8.87 -3.01 10.07
N TYR A 80 -9.87 -2.38 10.66
CA TYR A 80 -10.13 -2.42 12.09
C TYR A 80 -10.99 -3.64 12.42
N LYS A 81 -10.87 -4.13 13.65
CA LYS A 81 -11.63 -5.29 14.14
C LYS A 81 -11.32 -6.54 13.32
N GLN A 82 -10.06 -6.78 13.11
CA GLN A 82 -9.60 -7.92 12.35
C GLN A 82 -8.33 -8.44 12.97
N GLU A 83 -8.15 -9.77 13.02
CA GLU A 83 -6.95 -10.38 13.60
C GLU A 83 -6.18 -11.22 12.61
N ASP A 84 -6.76 -11.55 11.48
CA ASP A 84 -6.11 -12.32 10.44
C ASP A 84 -6.56 -11.78 9.10
N VAL A 85 -5.92 -12.21 8.03
CA VAL A 85 -6.21 -11.67 6.72
C VAL A 85 -5.91 -12.74 5.68
N GLU A 86 -6.65 -12.71 4.57
CA GLU A 86 -6.44 -13.62 3.47
C GLU A 86 -5.87 -12.83 2.30
N ILE A 87 -4.77 -13.31 1.73
CA ILE A 87 -4.08 -12.61 0.66
C ILE A 87 -3.94 -13.54 -0.52
N THR A 88 -4.49 -13.14 -1.67
CA THR A 88 -4.33 -13.88 -2.91
C THR A 88 -3.95 -12.91 -4.02
N TRP A 89 -3.55 -13.43 -5.16
CA TRP A 89 -3.11 -12.59 -6.27
C TRP A 89 -3.92 -12.95 -7.52
N GLU A 90 -4.41 -11.92 -8.21
CA GLU A 90 -5.07 -12.12 -9.49
C GLU A 90 -4.06 -12.13 -10.62
N ASP A 91 -3.02 -11.33 -10.49
CA ASP A 91 -1.89 -11.32 -11.42
C ASP A 91 -0.70 -10.70 -10.70
N ASN A 92 0.31 -10.27 -11.45
CA ASN A 92 1.53 -9.76 -10.82
C ASN A 92 1.39 -8.39 -10.19
N GLU A 93 0.28 -7.70 -10.44
CA GLU A 93 0.09 -6.35 -9.92
C GLU A 93 -1.18 -6.19 -9.12
N ILE A 94 -2.10 -7.14 -9.18
CA ILE A 94 -3.35 -7.05 -8.45
C ILE A 94 -3.38 -8.08 -7.34
N VAL A 95 -3.39 -7.59 -6.12
CA VAL A 95 -3.48 -8.44 -4.94
C VAL A 95 -4.89 -8.29 -4.36
N VAL A 96 -5.45 -9.39 -3.89
CA VAL A 96 -6.75 -9.39 -3.25
C VAL A 96 -6.54 -9.64 -1.77
N ILE A 97 -6.87 -8.64 -0.97
CA ILE A 97 -6.75 -8.73 0.48
C ILE A 97 -8.15 -8.69 1.06
N ASP A 98 -8.61 -9.82 1.57
CA ASP A 98 -9.96 -9.96 2.11
C ASP A 98 -11.03 -9.33 1.23
N ASN A 99 -11.11 -9.74 -0.02
CA ASN A 99 -12.10 -9.28 -0.99
C ASN A 99 -11.86 -7.87 -1.55
N HIS A 100 -10.77 -7.24 -1.21
CA HIS A 100 -10.43 -5.94 -1.77
C HIS A 100 -9.35 -6.13 -2.82
N SER A 101 -9.69 -5.91 -4.09
CA SER A 101 -8.71 -5.99 -5.18
C SER A 101 -7.94 -4.70 -5.25
N LEU A 102 -6.64 -4.78 -5.09
CA LEU A 102 -5.79 -3.59 -4.99
C LEU A 102 -4.62 -3.69 -5.95
N ASN A 103 -4.41 -2.64 -6.73
CA ASN A 103 -3.23 -2.54 -7.56
C ASN A 103 -2.06 -2.12 -6.69
N VAL A 104 -1.00 -2.93 -6.68
CA VAL A 104 0.12 -2.69 -5.77
C VAL A 104 0.85 -1.39 -6.04
N LYS A 105 0.64 -0.80 -7.21
CA LYS A 105 1.34 0.44 -7.57
C LYS A 105 0.61 1.69 -7.13
N GLU A 106 -0.72 1.64 -7.01
CA GLU A 106 -1.48 2.86 -6.79
C GLU A 106 -2.65 2.77 -5.84
N ASP A 107 -3.12 1.59 -5.51
CA ASP A 107 -4.31 1.45 -4.68
C ASP A 107 -3.97 1.21 -3.22
N CYS A 108 -4.94 1.51 -2.36
CA CYS A 108 -4.88 1.10 -0.97
C CYS A 108 -6.30 1.05 -0.42
N TYR A 109 -6.47 0.34 0.66
CA TYR A 109 -7.72 0.28 1.37
C TYR A 109 -7.50 0.73 2.80
N ASP A 110 -8.24 1.75 3.23
CA ASP A 110 -8.18 2.27 4.59
C ASP A 110 -9.63 2.28 5.11
N TRP A 111 -9.89 1.47 6.12
CA TRP A 111 -11.26 1.32 6.64
C TRP A 111 -11.87 2.66 7.06
N ARG A 112 -11.04 3.63 7.40
CA ARG A 112 -11.53 4.94 7.82
C ARG A 112 -12.22 5.69 6.69
N ASP A 113 -11.89 5.37 5.45
CA ASP A 113 -12.48 6.05 4.30
C ASP A 113 -13.90 5.58 4.02
N GLU A 114 -14.33 4.54 4.71
CA GLU A 114 -15.68 4.00 4.54
C GLU A 114 -16.72 4.73 5.38
N TRP A 115 -16.31 5.67 6.21
CA TRP A 115 -17.21 6.39 7.12
C TRP A 115 -17.85 7.61 6.49
#